data_2b789cfa806765096acf767cd63b7676
#
_entry.id   2b789cfa806765096acf767cd63b7676
#
_cell.length_a   1.000
_cell.length_b   1.000
_cell.length_c   1.000
_cell.angle_alpha   90.00
_cell.angle_beta   90.00
_cell.angle_gamma   90.00
#
_symmetry.space_group_name_H-M   'P 1'
#
loop_
_entity.id
_entity.type
_entity.pdbx_description
1 polymer ?
#
loop_
_entity_poly.entity_id
_entity_poly.type
_entity_poly.pdbx_seq_one_letter_code
_entity_poly.pdbx_strand_id
1 'polypeptide(L)'
;MDNVWKRFQKTKIWLLKYGFVQVYIIHLVMWLYIHWLRWDLAGLSYAPSIKTIIDLLEKYACPIFDLFENRQMAIDFITQHGCCFNQYTKDSLLALPYMLRYGEKEQAENYFNHYIHSSKCRNRFVKAYSQLEKNDVIDCGLDNRFVILAYSQKLKIK
;
A
#
# COMPACT_ATOMS: atom_id res chain seq x y z
N MET A 1 -14.81 -15.46 17.54
CA MET A 1 -13.82 -16.03 16.61
C MET A 1 -14.34 -16.19 15.17
N ASP A 2 -15.60 -16.57 14.97
CA ASP A 2 -16.15 -16.84 13.63
C ASP A 2 -16.20 -15.64 12.67
N ASN A 3 -16.37 -14.42 13.15
CA ASN A 3 -16.48 -13.23 12.30
C ASN A 3 -15.15 -12.80 11.68
N VAL A 4 -14.05 -12.84 12.45
CA VAL A 4 -12.71 -12.47 11.95
C VAL A 4 -12.25 -13.50 10.92
N TRP A 5 -12.48 -14.79 11.19
CA TRP A 5 -12.12 -15.87 10.29
C TRP A 5 -12.91 -15.84 8.98
N LYS A 6 -14.20 -15.55 9.03
CA LYS A 6 -15.06 -15.36 7.84
C LYS A 6 -14.61 -14.14 7.01
N ARG A 7 -14.28 -13.02 7.66
CA ARG A 7 -13.69 -11.85 7.01
C ARG A 7 -12.36 -12.22 6.35
N PHE A 8 -11.48 -12.91 7.06
CA PHE A 8 -10.18 -13.33 6.55
C PHE A 8 -10.30 -14.27 5.33
N GLN A 9 -11.24 -15.21 5.32
CA GLN A 9 -11.52 -16.08 4.16
C GLN A 9 -12.07 -15.30 2.97
N LYS A 10 -13.00 -14.38 3.21
CA LYS A 10 -13.56 -13.51 2.17
C LYS A 10 -12.47 -12.62 1.55
N THR A 11 -11.57 -12.13 2.40
CA THR A 11 -10.44 -11.30 2.02
C THR A 11 -9.35 -12.09 1.30
N LYS A 12 -9.14 -13.38 1.61
CA LYS A 12 -8.17 -14.23 0.91
C LYS A 12 -8.51 -14.37 -0.58
N ILE A 13 -9.77 -14.53 -0.92
CA ILE A 13 -10.25 -14.55 -2.32
C ILE A 13 -10.03 -13.18 -2.97
N TRP A 14 -10.24 -12.12 -2.23
CA TRP A 14 -10.08 -10.75 -2.68
C TRP A 14 -8.60 -10.36 -2.83
N LEU A 15 -7.71 -10.80 -1.90
CA LEU A 15 -6.26 -10.62 -1.93
C LEU A 15 -5.61 -11.24 -3.17
N LEU A 16 -6.08 -12.40 -3.60
CA LEU A 16 -5.63 -13.04 -4.85
C LEU A 16 -5.99 -12.19 -6.09
N LYS A 17 -7.06 -11.40 -5.98
CA LYS A 17 -7.53 -10.53 -7.05
C LYS A 17 -6.81 -9.16 -7.09
N TYR A 18 -6.26 -8.72 -5.95
CA TYR A 18 -5.66 -7.40 -5.77
C TYR A 18 -4.31 -7.49 -5.05
N GLY A 19 -3.32 -8.12 -5.68
CA GLY A 19 -1.97 -8.37 -5.12
C GLY A 19 -1.29 -7.20 -4.39
N PHE A 20 -1.76 -5.97 -4.64
CA PHE A 20 -1.36 -4.76 -3.98
C PHE A 20 -1.68 -4.73 -2.46
N VAL A 21 -2.91 -5.11 -2.07
CA VAL A 21 -3.32 -5.15 -0.65
C VAL A 21 -2.53 -6.21 0.10
N GLN A 22 -2.16 -7.29 -0.57
CA GLN A 22 -1.32 -8.34 -0.02
C GLN A 22 0.05 -7.82 0.43
N VAL A 23 0.66 -6.91 -0.33
CA VAL A 23 1.95 -6.31 0.04
C VAL A 23 1.83 -5.49 1.33
N TYR A 24 0.75 -4.71 1.50
CA TYR A 24 0.53 -3.93 2.72
C TYR A 24 0.26 -4.80 3.94
N ILE A 25 -0.47 -5.90 3.77
CA ILE A 25 -0.72 -6.84 4.86
C ILE A 25 0.57 -7.55 5.24
N ILE A 26 1.37 -7.98 4.27
CA ILE A 26 2.69 -8.56 4.53
C ILE A 26 3.57 -7.54 5.27
N HIS A 27 3.59 -6.27 4.85
CA HIS A 27 4.32 -5.21 5.53
C HIS A 27 3.80 -4.97 6.95
N LEU A 28 2.49 -4.95 7.16
CA LEU A 28 1.90 -4.84 8.49
C LEU A 28 2.29 -6.02 9.38
N VAL A 29 2.18 -7.24 8.87
CA VAL A 29 2.55 -8.48 9.58
C VAL A 29 4.06 -8.51 9.86
N MET A 30 4.88 -8.17 8.87
CA MET A 30 6.34 -8.07 9.03
C MET A 30 6.72 -6.97 10.03
N TRP A 31 6.03 -5.82 10.00
CA TRP A 31 6.28 -4.75 10.94
C TRP A 31 5.91 -5.17 12.38
N LEU A 32 4.77 -5.83 12.58
CA LEU A 32 4.36 -6.41 13.86
C LEU A 32 5.37 -7.47 14.34
N TYR A 33 5.94 -8.26 13.42
CA TYR A 33 6.94 -9.26 13.72
C TYR A 33 8.31 -8.65 14.07
N ILE A 34 8.74 -7.62 13.35
CA ILE A 34 10.06 -6.97 13.53
C ILE A 34 10.07 -6.05 14.77
N HIS A 35 8.93 -5.44 15.13
CA HIS A 35 8.83 -4.48 16.23
C HIS A 35 8.53 -5.12 17.60
N TRP A 36 9.14 -6.28 17.90
CA TRP A 36 9.21 -6.85 19.25
C TRP A 36 7.92 -7.45 19.84
N LEU A 37 6.88 -7.64 19.08
CA LEU A 37 5.76 -8.45 19.54
C LEU A 37 6.15 -9.93 19.46
N ARG A 38 6.88 -10.40 20.45
CA ARG A 38 7.08 -11.85 20.64
C ARG A 38 5.78 -12.43 21.15
N TRP A 39 5.07 -13.13 20.27
CA TRP A 39 3.94 -13.93 20.68
C TRP A 39 4.43 -15.33 21.02
N ASP A 40 4.30 -15.67 22.30
CA ASP A 40 4.46 -17.07 22.68
C ASP A 40 3.17 -17.79 22.32
N LEU A 41 3.22 -18.62 21.30
CA LEU A 41 2.09 -19.42 20.81
C LEU A 41 2.06 -20.81 21.45
N ALA A 42 2.72 -20.99 22.60
CA ALA A 42 2.75 -22.25 23.32
C ALA A 42 2.33 -22.05 24.80
N GLY A 43 1.87 -23.14 25.41
CA GLY A 43 1.56 -23.17 26.83
C GLY A 43 0.50 -22.17 27.28
N LEU A 44 0.68 -21.61 28.48
CA LEU A 44 -0.27 -20.69 29.11
C LEU A 44 -0.39 -19.33 28.42
N SER A 45 0.62 -18.94 27.65
CA SER A 45 0.66 -17.65 26.92
C SER A 45 -0.10 -17.69 25.58
N TYR A 46 -0.53 -18.86 25.13
CA TYR A 46 -1.19 -19.03 23.84
C TYR A 46 -2.46 -18.17 23.70
N ALA A 47 -3.40 -18.30 24.66
CA ALA A 47 -4.68 -17.60 24.56
C ALA A 47 -4.54 -16.07 24.62
N PRO A 48 -3.74 -15.48 25.52
CA PRO A 48 -3.44 -14.04 25.52
C PRO A 48 -2.77 -13.57 24.24
N SER A 49 -1.83 -14.33 23.71
CA SER A 49 -1.11 -13.98 22.46
C SER A 49 -2.07 -13.96 21.26
N ILE A 50 -2.92 -14.97 21.12
CA ILE A 50 -3.94 -15.02 20.07
C ILE A 50 -4.93 -13.86 20.20
N LYS A 51 -5.38 -13.52 21.39
CA LYS A 51 -6.25 -12.36 21.61
C LYS A 51 -5.57 -11.07 21.15
N THR A 52 -4.32 -10.86 21.52
CA THR A 52 -3.55 -9.68 21.09
C THR A 52 -3.43 -9.60 19.58
N ILE A 53 -3.17 -10.73 18.89
CA ILE A 53 -3.09 -10.78 17.44
C ILE A 53 -4.45 -10.40 16.81
N ILE A 54 -5.54 -10.96 17.33
CA ILE A 54 -6.90 -10.66 16.85
C ILE A 54 -7.21 -9.17 17.02
N ASP A 55 -6.96 -8.61 18.20
CA ASP A 55 -7.21 -7.19 18.49
C ASP A 55 -6.42 -6.27 17.53
N LEU A 56 -5.16 -6.62 17.23
CA LEU A 56 -4.34 -5.87 16.27
C LEU A 56 -4.85 -5.99 14.83
N LEU A 57 -5.27 -7.18 14.43
CA LEU A 57 -5.85 -7.38 13.09
C LEU A 57 -7.17 -6.61 12.93
N GLU A 58 -8.05 -6.68 13.92
CA GLU A 58 -9.32 -5.95 13.92
C GLU A 58 -9.10 -4.44 13.89
N LYS A 59 -8.14 -3.95 14.67
CA LYS A 59 -7.87 -2.51 14.77
C LYS A 59 -7.17 -1.92 13.55
N TYR A 60 -6.25 -2.65 12.93
CA TYR A 60 -5.35 -2.08 11.91
C TYR A 60 -5.47 -2.71 10.52
N ALA A 61 -5.83 -3.98 10.43
CA ALA A 61 -5.94 -4.66 9.15
C ALA A 61 -7.37 -4.64 8.60
N CYS A 62 -8.36 -4.93 9.44
CA CYS A 62 -9.75 -4.97 9.01
C CYS A 62 -10.24 -3.65 8.38
N PRO A 63 -9.92 -2.46 8.92
CA PRO A 63 -10.32 -1.20 8.29
C PRO A 63 -9.76 -1.02 6.89
N ILE A 64 -8.54 -1.52 6.62
CA ILE A 64 -7.97 -1.49 5.27
C ILE A 64 -8.76 -2.41 4.34
N PHE A 65 -9.13 -3.60 4.80
CA PHE A 65 -9.95 -4.51 4.01
C PHE A 65 -11.33 -3.92 3.71
N ASP A 66 -11.98 -3.35 4.72
CA ASP A 66 -13.29 -2.72 4.58
C ASP A 66 -13.23 -1.55 3.57
N LEU A 67 -12.15 -0.74 3.62
CA LEU A 67 -11.92 0.33 2.65
C LEU A 67 -11.85 -0.20 1.21
N PHE A 68 -11.12 -1.29 1.00
CA PHE A 68 -10.95 -1.86 -0.34
C PHE A 68 -12.12 -2.75 -0.79
N GLU A 69 -13.12 -3.02 0.05
CA GLU A 69 -14.38 -3.63 -0.38
C GLU A 69 -15.15 -2.70 -1.34
N ASN A 70 -15.06 -1.40 -1.13
CA ASN A 70 -15.60 -0.40 -2.05
C ASN A 70 -14.46 0.23 -2.86
N ARG A 71 -14.40 -0.09 -4.15
CA ARG A 71 -13.35 0.39 -5.05
C ARG A 71 -13.27 1.91 -5.10
N GLN A 72 -14.40 2.59 -5.20
CA GLN A 72 -14.41 4.04 -5.31
C GLN A 72 -13.90 4.69 -4.03
N MET A 73 -14.35 4.22 -2.87
CA MET A 73 -13.84 4.71 -1.58
C MET A 73 -12.32 4.52 -1.45
N ALA A 74 -11.80 3.37 -1.90
CA ALA A 74 -10.35 3.13 -1.88
C ALA A 74 -9.59 4.10 -2.79
N ILE A 75 -10.08 4.36 -3.99
CA ILE A 75 -9.49 5.31 -4.93
C ILE A 75 -9.52 6.73 -4.36
N ASP A 76 -10.65 7.16 -3.83
CA ASP A 76 -10.80 8.50 -3.26
C ASP A 76 -9.90 8.68 -2.03
N PHE A 77 -9.82 7.67 -1.17
CA PHE A 77 -8.92 7.69 -0.03
C PHE A 77 -7.46 7.81 -0.46
N ILE A 78 -7.00 6.95 -1.39
CA ILE A 78 -5.62 6.96 -1.88
C ILE A 78 -5.29 8.29 -2.57
N THR A 79 -6.23 8.87 -3.30
CA THR A 79 -6.03 10.16 -3.97
C THR A 79 -5.79 11.28 -2.95
N GLN A 80 -6.47 11.25 -1.80
CA GLN A 80 -6.40 12.30 -0.78
C GLN A 80 -5.28 12.09 0.24
N HIS A 81 -5.04 10.84 0.64
CA HIS A 81 -4.19 10.49 1.78
C HIS A 81 -2.98 9.63 1.41
N GLY A 82 -2.82 9.30 0.13
CA GLY A 82 -1.80 8.34 -0.29
C GLY A 82 -2.05 6.95 0.32
N CYS A 83 -0.95 6.25 0.62
CA CYS A 83 -1.00 4.92 1.23
C CYS A 83 -0.92 4.94 2.76
N CYS A 84 -1.20 6.06 3.40
CA CYS A 84 -1.20 6.21 4.85
C CYS A 84 -2.51 5.72 5.46
N PHE A 85 -2.77 4.41 5.43
CA PHE A 85 -4.01 3.80 5.92
C PHE A 85 -4.15 3.82 7.45
N ASN A 86 -3.02 3.82 8.16
CA ASN A 86 -2.95 3.92 9.62
C ASN A 86 -1.54 4.36 10.06
N GLN A 87 -1.32 4.49 11.36
CA GLN A 87 -0.04 4.96 11.92
C GLN A 87 1.18 4.05 11.59
N TYR A 88 0.97 2.85 11.11
CA TYR A 88 2.02 1.88 10.78
C TYR A 88 2.28 1.78 9.28
N THR A 89 1.41 2.33 8.44
CA THR A 89 1.59 2.36 7.00
C THR A 89 2.27 3.67 6.59
N LYS A 90 3.22 3.54 5.66
CA LYS A 90 3.93 4.70 5.10
C LYS A 90 3.43 4.94 3.69
N ASP A 91 3.42 6.19 3.30
CA ASP A 91 3.13 6.53 1.92
C ASP A 91 4.17 5.91 0.96
N SER A 92 3.70 5.46 -0.17
CA SER A 92 4.53 4.79 -1.18
C SER A 92 3.85 4.83 -2.54
N LEU A 93 4.59 4.56 -3.61
CA LEU A 93 4.03 4.45 -4.97
C LEU A 93 3.46 3.06 -5.30
N LEU A 94 3.37 2.16 -4.32
CA LEU A 94 2.84 0.79 -4.55
C LEU A 94 1.38 0.79 -5.03
N ALA A 95 0.59 1.83 -4.71
CA ALA A 95 -0.77 1.95 -5.19
C ALA A 95 -0.89 2.45 -6.64
N LEU A 96 0.19 2.97 -7.23
CA LEU A 96 0.11 3.55 -8.59
C LEU A 96 -0.46 2.58 -9.64
N PRO A 97 -0.06 1.30 -9.71
CA PRO A 97 -0.67 0.37 -10.65
C PRO A 97 -2.17 0.14 -10.41
N TYR A 98 -2.60 0.18 -9.13
CA TYR A 98 -4.00 0.06 -8.78
C TYR A 98 -4.78 1.30 -9.24
N MET A 99 -4.25 2.49 -8.97
CA MET A 99 -4.85 3.77 -9.40
C MET A 99 -4.97 3.86 -10.91
N LEU A 100 -3.93 3.45 -11.65
CA LEU A 100 -3.93 3.43 -13.12
C LEU A 100 -4.92 2.43 -13.72
N ARG A 101 -5.20 1.33 -13.02
CA ARG A 101 -6.10 0.29 -13.50
C ARG A 101 -7.57 0.56 -13.20
N TYR A 102 -7.87 1.15 -12.08
CA TYR A 102 -9.23 1.24 -11.53
C TYR A 102 -9.70 2.66 -11.30
N GLY A 103 -8.81 3.62 -11.21
CA GLY A 103 -9.10 5.04 -11.08
C GLY A 103 -9.08 5.76 -12.43
N GLU A 104 -9.43 7.02 -12.39
CA GLU A 104 -9.25 7.91 -13.52
C GLU A 104 -7.79 8.37 -13.63
N LYS A 105 -7.36 8.74 -14.83
CA LYS A 105 -5.99 9.21 -15.06
C LYS A 105 -5.63 10.39 -14.18
N GLU A 106 -6.55 11.31 -13.97
CA GLU A 106 -6.35 12.47 -13.13
C GLU A 106 -6.12 12.09 -11.66
N GLN A 107 -6.86 11.10 -11.14
CA GLN A 107 -6.68 10.59 -9.78
C GLN A 107 -5.30 9.93 -9.60
N ALA A 108 -4.87 9.14 -10.58
CA ALA A 108 -3.54 8.54 -10.58
C ALA A 108 -2.43 9.60 -10.65
N GLU A 109 -2.62 10.66 -11.44
CA GLU A 109 -1.70 11.80 -11.56
C GLU A 109 -1.63 12.60 -10.25
N ASN A 110 -2.77 12.88 -9.62
CA ASN A 110 -2.82 13.56 -8.34
C ASN A 110 -2.13 12.75 -7.23
N TYR A 111 -2.38 11.46 -7.15
CA TYR A 111 -1.69 10.56 -6.21
C TYR A 111 -0.16 10.53 -6.45
N PHE A 112 0.27 10.40 -7.71
CA PHE A 112 1.68 10.40 -8.08
C PHE A 112 2.38 11.70 -7.68
N ASN A 113 1.75 12.84 -7.98
CA ASN A 113 2.28 14.16 -7.61
C ASN A 113 2.28 14.37 -6.09
N HIS A 114 1.21 13.95 -5.37
CA HIS A 114 1.17 14.00 -3.91
C HIS A 114 2.38 13.29 -3.30
N TYR A 115 2.66 12.06 -3.74
CA TYR A 115 3.81 11.30 -3.26
C TYR A 115 5.15 11.97 -3.59
N ILE A 116 5.33 12.46 -4.81
CA ILE A 116 6.57 13.14 -5.20
C ILE A 116 6.81 14.38 -4.32
N HIS A 117 5.77 15.16 -4.06
CA HIS A 117 5.89 16.39 -3.27
C HIS A 117 6.15 16.12 -1.79
N SER A 118 5.58 15.07 -1.23
CA SER A 118 5.77 14.67 0.17
C SER A 118 7.09 13.91 0.40
N SER A 119 7.65 13.31 -0.65
CA SER A 119 8.83 12.45 -0.55
C SER A 119 10.12 13.26 -0.40
N LYS A 120 11.00 12.81 0.51
CA LYS A 120 12.40 13.30 0.59
C LYS A 120 13.20 13.02 -0.69
N CYS A 121 12.73 12.13 -1.54
CA CYS A 121 13.35 11.74 -2.80
C CYS A 121 12.84 12.52 -4.01
N ARG A 122 12.10 13.62 -3.81
CA ARG A 122 11.51 14.43 -4.90
C ARG A 122 12.50 14.74 -6.02
N ASN A 123 13.66 15.29 -5.69
CA ASN A 123 14.66 15.68 -6.70
C ASN A 123 15.15 14.47 -7.53
N ARG A 124 15.24 13.28 -6.91
CA ARG A 124 15.62 12.05 -7.59
C ARG A 124 14.54 11.62 -8.58
N PHE A 125 13.27 11.69 -8.20
CA PHE A 125 12.15 11.32 -9.09
C PHE A 125 12.01 12.28 -10.26
N VAL A 126 12.07 13.59 -10.00
CA VAL A 126 12.01 14.61 -11.04
C VAL A 126 13.18 14.45 -12.02
N LYS A 127 14.40 14.21 -11.51
CA LYS A 127 15.57 13.95 -12.36
C LYS A 127 15.38 12.70 -13.22
N ALA A 128 14.93 11.59 -12.63
CA ALA A 128 14.70 10.35 -13.34
C ALA A 128 13.62 10.52 -14.43
N TYR A 129 12.55 11.25 -14.15
CA TYR A 129 11.50 11.55 -15.11
C TYR A 129 12.04 12.39 -16.28
N SER A 130 12.82 13.45 -16.00
CA SER A 130 13.46 14.29 -17.04
C SER A 130 14.47 13.52 -17.89
N GLN A 131 15.15 12.51 -17.32
CA GLN A 131 16.03 11.64 -18.09
C GLN A 131 15.24 10.79 -19.09
N LEU A 132 14.09 10.23 -18.66
CA LEU A 132 13.20 9.49 -19.56
C LEU A 132 12.66 10.36 -20.71
N GLU A 133 12.35 11.63 -20.45
CA GLU A 133 11.95 12.59 -21.49
C GLU A 133 13.03 12.82 -22.56
N LYS A 134 14.30 12.70 -22.15
CA LYS A 134 15.47 12.82 -23.04
C LYS A 134 15.88 11.50 -23.69
N ASN A 135 15.11 10.43 -23.48
CA ASN A 135 15.45 9.06 -23.88
C ASN A 135 16.77 8.53 -23.26
N ASP A 136 17.17 9.06 -22.12
CA ASP A 136 18.32 8.57 -21.38
C ASP A 136 17.99 7.29 -20.62
N VAL A 137 19.01 6.44 -20.42
CA VAL A 137 18.87 5.24 -19.60
C VAL A 137 18.84 5.62 -18.12
N ILE A 138 17.85 5.12 -17.39
CA ILE A 138 17.78 5.26 -15.94
C ILE A 138 18.00 3.90 -15.26
N ASP A 139 18.57 3.96 -14.05
CA ASP A 139 18.73 2.76 -13.23
C ASP A 139 17.39 2.17 -12.84
N CYS A 140 17.24 0.84 -12.99
CA CYS A 140 16.01 0.09 -12.72
C CYS A 140 15.78 -0.22 -11.23
N GLY A 141 16.20 0.65 -10.30
CA GLY A 141 15.87 0.51 -8.88
C GLY A 141 14.35 0.49 -8.64
N LEU A 142 13.93 -0.10 -7.51
CA LEU A 142 12.50 -0.29 -7.19
C LEU A 142 11.67 0.99 -7.35
N ASP A 143 12.18 2.11 -6.85
CA ASP A 143 11.48 3.40 -6.95
C ASP A 143 11.37 3.89 -8.39
N ASN A 144 12.40 3.67 -9.20
CA ASN A 144 12.42 4.11 -10.59
C ASN A 144 11.42 3.34 -11.46
N ARG A 145 11.03 2.11 -11.10
CA ARG A 145 9.97 1.36 -11.80
C ARG A 145 8.64 2.12 -11.83
N PHE A 146 8.30 2.78 -10.75
CA PHE A 146 7.07 3.59 -10.68
C PHE A 146 7.19 4.87 -11.48
N VAL A 147 8.40 5.46 -11.59
CA VAL A 147 8.66 6.60 -12.46
C VAL A 147 8.55 6.20 -13.93
N ILE A 148 9.12 5.04 -14.30
CA ILE A 148 8.98 4.48 -15.66
C ILE A 148 7.50 4.21 -15.97
N LEU A 149 6.76 3.63 -15.03
CA LEU A 149 5.33 3.38 -15.18
C LEU A 149 4.56 4.68 -15.39
N ALA A 150 4.81 5.70 -14.55
CA ALA A 150 4.18 7.00 -14.66
C ALA A 150 4.48 7.67 -16.02
N TYR A 151 5.73 7.63 -16.46
CA TYR A 151 6.14 8.15 -17.75
C TYR A 151 5.45 7.41 -18.91
N SER A 152 5.41 6.06 -18.89
CA SER A 152 4.75 5.26 -19.92
C SER A 152 3.25 5.56 -20.04
N GLN A 153 2.61 5.92 -18.94
CA GLN A 153 1.20 6.33 -18.87
C GLN A 153 1.00 7.85 -19.11
N LYS A 154 2.08 8.56 -19.41
CA LYS A 154 2.07 10.02 -19.67
C LYS A 154 1.41 10.79 -18.51
N LEU A 155 1.74 10.44 -17.27
CA LEU A 155 1.37 11.22 -16.10
C LEU A 155 2.28 12.45 -16.04
N LYS A 156 1.71 13.61 -15.79
CA LYS A 156 2.48 14.87 -15.71
C LYS A 156 2.97 15.10 -14.28
N ILE A 157 4.23 15.50 -14.15
CA ILE A 157 4.74 16.06 -12.89
C ILE A 157 4.33 17.54 -12.85
N LYS A 158 3.62 17.89 -11.79
CA LYS A 158 3.17 19.29 -11.51
C LYS A 158 4.06 19.96 -10.49
#